data_7c5c8faf31854c73b8403504b0b926d2
#
_entry.id   7c5c8faf31854c73b8403504b0b926d2
#
_cell.length_a   1.000
_cell.length_b   1.000
_cell.length_c   1.000
_cell.angle_alpha   90.00
_cell.angle_beta   90.00
_cell.angle_gamma   90.00
#
_symmetry.space_group_name_H-M   'P 1'
#
loop_
_entity.id
_entity.type
_entity.pdbx_description
1 polymer ?
#
loop_
_entity_poly.entity_id
_entity_poly.type
_entity_poly.pdbx_seq_one_letter_code
_entity_poly.pdbx_strand_id
1 'polypeptide(L)'
;MKDKADAVKCLYRQRDKFILIGLTGRTGAGCTTVAKILSTDNINELDLKDSKTCDFKHSDERKYSIVYRFMAEDERWKKFTVIEASSIIFSFILQGTYKNLFNYIDKISNEVEIKEKEELKKNIVEVLSEEKVENIKEIENEVIDKQLADWIKNLNNNPKYVESLKKENLEQLNKMIKYFTENIVTAKNKFKNKLDTITVQEKSKNSKSQNTNVYNLYSYFMQSVGNNIRSSGEYYNNSEVIGKEITLVERINDIVKMINRLEELQNKDKERTRICIDALRNSFEIQYFRDR
;
A
#
# COMPACT_ATOMS: atom_id res chain seq x y z
N MET A 1 20.86 7.91 39.12
CA MET A 1 21.44 7.60 37.81
C MET A 1 20.97 6.25 37.21
N LYS A 2 20.61 5.23 38.02
CA LYS A 2 20.04 3.96 37.56
C LYS A 2 18.72 4.16 36.80
N ASP A 3 17.81 5.02 37.30
CA ASP A 3 16.48 5.21 36.67
C ASP A 3 16.50 5.75 35.26
N LYS A 4 17.48 6.60 34.88
CA LYS A 4 17.59 7.11 33.51
C LYS A 4 18.09 6.04 32.54
N ALA A 5 19.00 5.19 32.97
CA ALA A 5 19.51 4.07 32.16
C ALA A 5 18.40 3.00 31.95
N ASP A 6 17.56 2.77 32.94
CA ASP A 6 16.46 1.83 32.89
C ASP A 6 15.30 2.37 32.03
N ALA A 7 15.01 3.67 32.06
CA ALA A 7 14.07 4.31 31.16
C ALA A 7 14.52 4.26 29.69
N VAL A 8 15.81 4.53 29.45
CA VAL A 8 16.42 4.40 28.13
C VAL A 8 16.39 2.93 27.64
N LYS A 9 16.74 1.96 28.50
CA LYS A 9 16.60 0.53 28.21
C LYS A 9 15.15 0.13 27.91
N CYS A 10 14.18 0.69 28.62
CA CYS A 10 12.75 0.41 28.38
C CYS A 10 12.30 0.93 27.02
N LEU A 11 12.73 2.14 26.64
CA LEU A 11 12.50 2.71 25.29
C LEU A 11 13.15 1.87 24.18
N TYR A 12 14.39 1.43 24.38
CA TYR A 12 15.07 0.55 23.41
C TYR A 12 14.43 -0.85 23.36
N ARG A 13 13.93 -1.41 24.46
CA ARG A 13 13.19 -2.68 24.48
C ARG A 13 11.88 -2.63 23.69
N GLN A 14 11.18 -1.49 23.70
CA GLN A 14 9.98 -1.31 22.87
C GLN A 14 10.35 -1.24 21.37
N ARG A 15 11.47 -0.61 21.03
CA ARG A 15 12.02 -0.57 19.67
C ARG A 15 12.63 -1.91 19.23
N ASP A 16 13.04 -2.76 20.17
CA ASP A 16 13.66 -4.06 19.86
C ASP A 16 12.67 -5.09 19.29
N LYS A 17 11.37 -4.91 19.50
CA LYS A 17 10.35 -5.87 19.06
C LYS A 17 9.79 -5.57 17.67
N PHE A 18 10.05 -4.40 17.13
CA PHE A 18 9.37 -3.89 15.96
C PHE A 18 10.29 -3.05 15.08
N ILE A 19 10.33 -3.35 13.79
CA ILE A 19 11.05 -2.56 12.77
C ILE A 19 10.05 -2.15 11.71
N LEU A 20 9.87 -0.83 11.56
CA LEU A 20 9.07 -0.24 10.51
C LEU A 20 9.95 0.59 9.59
N ILE A 21 9.97 0.23 8.30
CA ILE A 21 10.68 0.97 7.27
C ILE A 21 9.64 1.63 6.36
N GLY A 22 9.65 2.94 6.27
CA GLY A 22 8.87 3.69 5.27
C GLY A 22 9.77 4.06 4.09
N LEU A 23 9.45 3.56 2.91
CA LEU A 23 10.14 3.95 1.67
C LEU A 23 9.50 5.20 1.10
N THR A 24 10.32 6.17 0.71
CA THR A 24 9.87 7.40 0.06
C THR A 24 10.81 7.79 -1.06
N GLY A 25 10.26 8.39 -2.10
CA GLY A 25 11.04 8.83 -3.26
C GLY A 25 10.15 9.33 -4.39
N ARG A 26 10.78 9.93 -5.40
CA ARG A 26 10.09 10.30 -6.64
C ARG A 26 9.64 9.05 -7.40
N THR A 27 8.66 9.20 -8.28
CA THR A 27 8.28 8.14 -9.21
C THR A 27 9.51 7.65 -9.97
N GLY A 28 9.72 6.33 -9.99
CA GLY A 28 10.91 5.72 -10.60
C GLY A 28 12.14 5.65 -9.70
N ALA A 29 12.08 6.08 -8.43
CA ALA A 29 13.21 6.01 -7.48
C ALA A 29 13.55 4.58 -6.99
N GLY A 30 12.79 3.57 -7.40
CA GLY A 30 13.05 2.17 -7.04
C GLY A 30 12.47 1.71 -5.71
N CYS A 31 11.56 2.48 -5.07
CA CYS A 31 10.94 2.07 -3.81
C CYS A 31 10.33 0.67 -3.88
N THR A 32 9.53 0.38 -4.92
CA THR A 32 8.92 -0.94 -5.12
C THR A 32 9.96 -2.05 -5.33
N THR A 33 11.09 -1.76 -5.97
CA THR A 33 12.20 -2.71 -6.11
C THR A 33 12.82 -3.02 -4.75
N VAL A 34 13.07 -2.00 -3.93
CA VAL A 34 13.57 -2.18 -2.56
C VAL A 34 12.57 -2.97 -1.71
N ALA A 35 11.28 -2.66 -1.80
CA ALA A 35 10.24 -3.39 -1.09
C ALA A 35 10.21 -4.88 -1.48
N LYS A 36 10.33 -5.20 -2.78
CA LYS A 36 10.43 -6.59 -3.27
C LYS A 36 11.66 -7.30 -2.71
N ILE A 37 12.81 -6.64 -2.72
CA ILE A 37 14.04 -7.17 -2.10
C ILE A 37 13.79 -7.48 -0.63
N LEU A 38 13.23 -6.56 0.12
CA LEU A 38 12.95 -6.74 1.55
C LEU A 38 11.93 -7.85 1.84
N SER A 39 11.05 -8.18 0.90
CA SER A 39 10.05 -9.25 1.04
C SER A 39 10.54 -10.64 0.64
N THR A 40 11.74 -10.76 0.08
CA THR A 40 12.30 -12.04 -0.38
C THR A 40 12.60 -12.95 0.82
N ASP A 41 12.22 -14.21 0.74
CA ASP A 41 12.42 -15.19 1.82
C ASP A 41 13.90 -15.46 2.08
N ASN A 42 14.69 -15.57 1.00
CA ASN A 42 16.11 -15.88 1.09
C ASN A 42 16.94 -14.88 0.28
N ILE A 43 17.95 -14.30 0.89
CA ILE A 43 18.88 -13.37 0.23
C ILE A 43 19.56 -13.99 -0.99
N ASN A 44 19.76 -15.31 -1.02
CA ASN A 44 20.37 -16.03 -2.14
C ASN A 44 19.47 -16.08 -3.40
N GLU A 45 18.17 -15.76 -3.27
CA GLU A 45 17.25 -15.63 -4.42
C GLU A 45 17.46 -14.28 -5.15
N LEU A 46 18.16 -13.34 -4.51
CA LEU A 46 18.52 -12.09 -5.12
C LEU A 46 19.78 -12.33 -5.98
N ASP A 47 19.74 -11.85 -7.22
CA ASP A 47 20.91 -11.89 -8.12
C ASP A 47 21.97 -10.87 -7.67
N LEU A 48 22.55 -11.14 -6.50
CA LEU A 48 23.58 -10.32 -5.88
C LEU A 48 24.97 -10.86 -6.22
N LYS A 49 25.90 -9.95 -6.51
CA LYS A 49 27.30 -10.31 -6.75
C LYS A 49 27.87 -11.03 -5.52
N ASP A 50 28.51 -12.21 -5.74
CA ASP A 50 29.17 -12.92 -4.64
C ASP A 50 30.25 -12.03 -4.00
N SER A 51 30.22 -11.90 -2.70
CA SER A 51 31.16 -11.11 -1.94
C SER A 51 32.62 -11.56 -2.11
N LYS A 52 32.85 -12.84 -2.46
CA LYS A 52 34.18 -13.41 -2.74
C LYS A 52 34.79 -12.88 -4.04
N THR A 53 33.94 -12.35 -4.95
CA THR A 53 34.40 -11.81 -6.24
C THR A 53 34.67 -10.30 -6.20
N CYS A 54 34.54 -9.67 -5.03
CA CYS A 54 34.80 -8.25 -4.85
C CYS A 54 36.32 -7.97 -4.76
N ASP A 55 36.80 -7.06 -5.59
CA ASP A 55 38.23 -6.67 -5.62
C ASP A 55 38.68 -5.81 -4.44
N PHE A 56 37.71 -5.34 -3.63
CA PHE A 56 37.94 -4.44 -2.48
C PHE A 56 38.70 -3.14 -2.80
N LYS A 57 38.71 -2.71 -4.05
CA LYS A 57 39.38 -1.46 -4.48
C LYS A 57 38.69 -0.22 -3.93
N HIS A 58 37.39 -0.31 -3.73
CA HIS A 58 36.54 0.81 -3.26
C HIS A 58 35.94 0.50 -1.89
N SER A 59 35.70 1.57 -1.10
CA SER A 59 35.11 1.47 0.23
C SER A 59 33.73 0.80 0.19
N ASP A 60 32.99 0.98 -0.88
CA ASP A 60 31.62 0.46 -1.04
C ASP A 60 31.61 -1.05 -1.30
N GLU A 61 32.59 -1.59 -2.02
CA GLU A 61 32.78 -3.04 -2.19
C GLU A 61 33.09 -3.72 -0.86
N ARG A 62 33.89 -3.06 -0.02
CA ARG A 62 34.22 -3.55 1.32
C ARG A 62 32.94 -3.56 2.20
N LYS A 63 32.16 -2.49 2.19
CA LYS A 63 30.88 -2.42 2.92
C LYS A 63 29.91 -3.49 2.42
N TYR A 64 29.77 -3.60 1.10
CA TYR A 64 28.94 -4.62 0.46
C TYR A 64 29.32 -6.03 0.93
N SER A 65 30.59 -6.38 0.86
CA SER A 65 31.07 -7.71 1.28
C SER A 65 30.78 -8.00 2.75
N ILE A 66 30.99 -7.03 3.64
CA ILE A 66 30.67 -7.18 5.07
C ILE A 66 29.17 -7.43 5.27
N VAL A 67 28.31 -6.61 4.65
CA VAL A 67 26.85 -6.72 4.77
C VAL A 67 26.35 -8.03 4.17
N TYR A 68 26.83 -8.40 2.98
CA TYR A 68 26.46 -9.63 2.31
C TYR A 68 26.78 -10.87 3.17
N ARG A 69 28.03 -10.97 3.67
CA ARG A 69 28.42 -12.08 4.55
C ARG A 69 27.57 -12.14 5.80
N PHE A 70 27.36 -11.00 6.45
CA PHE A 70 26.56 -10.93 7.65
C PHE A 70 25.13 -11.43 7.43
N MET A 71 24.53 -11.16 6.27
CA MET A 71 23.16 -11.55 5.96
C MET A 71 23.06 -12.98 5.41
N ALA A 72 24.01 -13.38 4.56
CA ALA A 72 23.93 -14.65 3.83
C ALA A 72 24.53 -15.83 4.60
N GLU A 73 25.68 -15.61 5.26
CA GLU A 73 26.42 -16.69 5.92
C GLU A 73 25.83 -17.09 7.27
N ASP A 74 25.25 -16.14 8.00
CA ASP A 74 24.71 -16.39 9.35
C ASP A 74 23.19 -16.59 9.38
N GLU A 75 22.53 -16.81 8.23
CA GLU A 75 21.07 -16.94 8.10
C GLU A 75 20.31 -15.80 8.81
N ARG A 76 20.94 -14.62 8.89
CA ARG A 76 20.38 -13.45 9.58
C ARG A 76 19.38 -12.67 8.74
N TRP A 77 19.28 -13.02 7.46
CA TRP A 77 18.27 -12.44 6.61
C TRP A 77 16.88 -12.85 7.11
N LYS A 78 16.04 -11.87 7.34
CA LYS A 78 14.64 -12.08 7.70
C LYS A 78 13.82 -11.13 6.84
N LYS A 79 12.84 -11.68 6.15
CA LYS A 79 11.96 -10.90 5.28
C LYS A 79 11.11 -9.89 6.05
N PHE A 80 10.69 -8.87 5.33
CA PHE A 80 9.72 -7.88 5.78
C PHE A 80 8.35 -8.20 5.19
N THR A 81 7.29 -7.98 5.98
CA THR A 81 5.94 -7.90 5.43
C THR A 81 5.77 -6.55 4.76
N VAL A 82 5.46 -6.56 3.46
CA VAL A 82 5.32 -5.32 2.68
C VAL A 82 3.88 -4.87 2.66
N ILE A 83 3.66 -3.59 2.96
CA ILE A 83 2.39 -2.88 2.79
C ILE A 83 2.57 -1.91 1.63
N GLU A 84 1.90 -2.15 0.51
CA GLU A 84 1.92 -1.24 -0.62
C GLU A 84 0.90 -0.11 -0.43
N ALA A 85 1.34 1.14 -0.25
CA ALA A 85 0.44 2.28 -0.09
C ALA A 85 -0.54 2.43 -1.26
N SER A 86 -0.12 2.09 -2.48
CA SER A 86 -1.01 2.08 -3.66
C SER A 86 -2.13 1.04 -3.56
N SER A 87 -1.87 -0.11 -2.95
CA SER A 87 -2.90 -1.14 -2.71
C SER A 87 -3.86 -0.69 -1.62
N ILE A 88 -3.36 0.02 -0.61
CA ILE A 88 -4.24 0.61 0.41
C ILE A 88 -5.11 1.71 -0.18
N ILE A 89 -4.57 2.57 -1.04
CA ILE A 89 -5.38 3.54 -1.82
C ILE A 89 -6.47 2.81 -2.63
N PHE A 90 -6.12 1.70 -3.29
CA PHE A 90 -7.07 0.90 -4.06
C PHE A 90 -8.18 0.28 -3.18
N SER A 91 -7.88 -0.05 -1.92
CA SER A 91 -8.87 -0.57 -0.98
C SER A 91 -10.05 0.39 -0.72
N PHE A 92 -9.84 1.70 -0.87
CA PHE A 92 -10.93 2.69 -0.75
C PHE A 92 -11.91 2.61 -1.92
N ILE A 93 -11.45 2.20 -3.10
CA ILE A 93 -12.33 1.94 -4.24
C ILE A 93 -13.15 0.69 -3.97
N LEU A 94 -12.51 -0.41 -3.57
CA LEU A 94 -13.14 -1.70 -3.36
C LEU A 94 -14.24 -1.67 -2.28
N GLN A 95 -14.09 -0.86 -1.24
CA GLN A 95 -15.14 -0.70 -0.20
C GLN A 95 -16.34 0.13 -0.65
N GLY A 96 -16.24 0.83 -1.79
CA GLY A 96 -17.30 1.66 -2.36
C GLY A 96 -18.30 0.87 -3.18
N THR A 97 -19.25 1.58 -3.78
CA THR A 97 -20.20 1.01 -4.74
C THR A 97 -19.74 1.25 -6.17
N TYR A 98 -20.21 0.42 -7.10
CA TYR A 98 -19.96 0.64 -8.53
C TYR A 98 -20.49 2.00 -9.00
N LYS A 99 -21.61 2.48 -8.45
CA LYS A 99 -22.16 3.81 -8.75
C LYS A 99 -21.14 4.92 -8.46
N ASN A 100 -20.52 4.88 -7.30
CA ASN A 100 -19.50 5.88 -6.94
C ASN A 100 -18.30 5.81 -7.88
N LEU A 101 -17.89 4.59 -8.26
CA LEU A 101 -16.77 4.38 -9.20
C LEU A 101 -17.13 4.90 -10.60
N PHE A 102 -18.32 4.61 -11.11
CA PHE A 102 -18.76 5.09 -12.42
C PHE A 102 -18.90 6.61 -12.46
N ASN A 103 -19.51 7.21 -11.45
CA ASN A 103 -19.59 8.66 -11.33
C ASN A 103 -18.20 9.31 -11.30
N TYR A 104 -17.24 8.64 -10.68
CA TYR A 104 -15.88 9.14 -10.63
C TYR A 104 -15.17 9.02 -12.01
N ILE A 105 -15.37 7.92 -12.72
CA ILE A 105 -14.90 7.75 -14.11
C ILE A 105 -15.51 8.83 -15.01
N ASP A 106 -16.79 9.12 -14.85
CA ASP A 106 -17.48 10.19 -15.60
C ASP A 106 -16.89 11.57 -15.29
N LYS A 107 -16.57 11.84 -14.02
CA LYS A 107 -15.88 13.07 -13.59
C LYS A 107 -14.51 13.21 -14.24
N ILE A 108 -13.69 12.15 -14.20
CA ILE A 108 -12.37 12.13 -14.84
C ILE A 108 -12.48 12.34 -16.35
N SER A 109 -13.50 11.77 -17.01
CA SER A 109 -13.73 11.94 -18.45
C SER A 109 -14.01 13.39 -18.85
N ASN A 110 -14.38 14.25 -17.91
CA ASN A 110 -14.52 15.68 -18.18
C ASN A 110 -13.16 16.41 -18.19
N GLU A 111 -12.17 15.86 -17.50
CA GLU A 111 -10.81 16.41 -17.36
C GLU A 111 -9.88 15.90 -18.45
N VAL A 112 -10.00 14.61 -18.80
CA VAL A 112 -9.21 13.95 -19.84
C VAL A 112 -10.11 13.30 -20.89
N GLU A 113 -9.56 13.09 -22.08
CA GLU A 113 -10.30 12.40 -23.15
C GLU A 113 -10.20 10.89 -22.95
N ILE A 114 -11.33 10.24 -22.62
CA ILE A 114 -11.46 8.77 -22.54
C ILE A 114 -12.37 8.32 -23.68
N LYS A 115 -11.80 7.54 -24.60
CA LYS A 115 -12.57 6.88 -25.66
C LYS A 115 -13.32 5.68 -25.08
N GLU A 116 -14.50 5.38 -25.60
CA GLU A 116 -15.26 4.17 -25.26
C GLU A 116 -15.51 4.00 -23.74
N LYS A 117 -15.93 5.07 -23.09
CA LYS A 117 -16.11 5.14 -21.63
C LYS A 117 -17.03 4.02 -21.08
N GLU A 118 -18.12 3.70 -21.75
CA GLU A 118 -19.04 2.65 -21.30
C GLU A 118 -18.40 1.25 -21.39
N GLU A 119 -17.59 1.02 -22.41
CA GLU A 119 -16.80 -0.21 -22.53
C GLU A 119 -15.73 -0.30 -21.44
N LEU A 120 -15.10 0.82 -21.09
CA LEU A 120 -14.17 0.89 -19.96
C LEU A 120 -14.85 0.51 -18.65
N LYS A 121 -16.07 1.02 -18.37
CA LYS A 121 -16.83 0.67 -17.17
C LYS A 121 -17.14 -0.82 -17.11
N LYS A 122 -17.57 -1.44 -18.22
CA LYS A 122 -17.80 -2.91 -18.30
C LYS A 122 -16.52 -3.69 -18.00
N ASN A 123 -15.43 -3.33 -18.65
CA ASN A 123 -14.13 -3.97 -18.44
C ASN A 123 -13.67 -3.88 -16.98
N ILE A 124 -13.92 -2.76 -16.31
CA ILE A 124 -13.60 -2.58 -14.89
C ILE A 124 -14.44 -3.52 -14.02
N VAL A 125 -15.74 -3.65 -14.32
CA VAL A 125 -16.61 -4.59 -13.60
C VAL A 125 -16.13 -6.02 -13.75
N GLU A 126 -15.86 -6.47 -14.98
CA GLU A 126 -15.35 -7.83 -15.23
C GLU A 126 -14.07 -8.13 -14.47
N VAL A 127 -13.20 -7.12 -14.29
CA VAL A 127 -11.95 -7.29 -13.54
C VAL A 127 -12.18 -7.37 -12.05
N LEU A 128 -13.16 -6.62 -11.51
CA LEU A 128 -13.39 -6.50 -10.08
C LEU A 128 -14.35 -7.55 -9.53
N SER A 129 -15.36 -7.95 -10.30
CA SER A 129 -16.32 -9.00 -9.91
C SER A 129 -15.92 -10.40 -10.40
N GLU A 130 -15.01 -10.49 -11.38
CA GLU A 130 -14.68 -11.72 -12.12
C GLU A 130 -15.89 -12.29 -12.91
N GLU A 131 -16.94 -11.50 -13.05
CA GLU A 131 -18.17 -11.87 -13.76
C GLU A 131 -18.40 -10.95 -14.97
N LYS A 132 -18.95 -11.51 -16.05
CA LYS A 132 -19.39 -10.73 -17.20
C LYS A 132 -20.71 -10.06 -16.85
N VAL A 133 -20.79 -8.75 -17.06
CA VAL A 133 -21.97 -7.95 -16.81
C VAL A 133 -22.48 -7.38 -18.14
N GLU A 134 -23.68 -7.77 -18.52
CA GLU A 134 -24.34 -7.25 -19.74
C GLU A 134 -24.86 -5.82 -19.52
N ASN A 135 -25.43 -5.56 -18.34
CA ASN A 135 -26.04 -4.29 -18.00
C ASN A 135 -25.47 -3.70 -16.72
N ILE A 136 -24.70 -2.62 -16.84
CA ILE A 136 -24.04 -1.94 -15.72
C ILE A 136 -25.03 -1.43 -14.68
N LYS A 137 -26.26 -1.05 -15.09
CA LYS A 137 -27.26 -0.49 -14.19
C LYS A 137 -27.75 -1.46 -13.12
N GLU A 138 -27.64 -2.76 -13.36
CA GLU A 138 -28.07 -3.80 -12.42
C GLU A 138 -27.19 -3.85 -11.18
N ILE A 139 -25.91 -3.50 -11.32
CA ILE A 139 -24.90 -3.59 -10.25
C ILE A 139 -24.52 -2.23 -9.65
N GLU A 140 -25.03 -1.11 -10.15
CA GLU A 140 -24.59 0.23 -9.71
C GLU A 140 -24.60 0.41 -8.19
N ASN A 141 -25.59 -0.14 -7.50
CA ASN A 141 -25.76 0.01 -6.07
C ASN A 141 -25.01 -1.06 -5.26
N GLU A 142 -24.38 -2.02 -5.92
CA GLU A 142 -23.64 -3.06 -5.23
C GLU A 142 -22.30 -2.53 -4.70
N VAL A 143 -21.92 -3.01 -3.52
CA VAL A 143 -20.59 -2.79 -2.94
C VAL A 143 -19.63 -3.69 -3.69
N ILE A 144 -18.53 -3.12 -4.18
CA ILE A 144 -17.55 -3.83 -5.00
C ILE A 144 -16.96 -5.02 -4.22
N ASP A 145 -16.63 -4.81 -2.95
CA ASP A 145 -16.12 -5.85 -2.06
C ASP A 145 -16.79 -5.77 -0.68
N LYS A 146 -17.80 -6.60 -0.49
CA LYS A 146 -18.60 -6.63 0.76
C LYS A 146 -17.75 -7.03 1.97
N GLN A 147 -16.86 -8.01 1.81
CA GLN A 147 -16.02 -8.50 2.90
C GLN A 147 -15.08 -7.41 3.42
N LEU A 148 -14.44 -6.69 2.50
CA LEU A 148 -13.58 -5.56 2.84
C LEU A 148 -14.38 -4.44 3.51
N ALA A 149 -15.54 -4.10 2.97
CA ALA A 149 -16.41 -3.05 3.52
C ALA A 149 -16.83 -3.37 4.96
N ASP A 150 -17.19 -4.62 5.26
CA ASP A 150 -17.54 -5.06 6.60
C ASP A 150 -16.36 -5.01 7.57
N TRP A 151 -15.17 -5.39 7.15
CA TRP A 151 -13.98 -5.28 7.99
C TRP A 151 -13.63 -3.82 8.29
N ILE A 152 -13.65 -2.95 7.30
CA ILE A 152 -13.41 -1.51 7.49
C ILE A 152 -14.46 -0.90 8.41
N LYS A 153 -15.73 -1.27 8.29
CA LYS A 153 -16.79 -0.83 9.19
C LYS A 153 -16.51 -1.26 10.64
N ASN A 154 -16.08 -2.50 10.85
CA ASN A 154 -15.73 -3.00 12.18
C ASN A 154 -14.54 -2.25 12.78
N LEU A 155 -13.47 -2.00 12.02
CA LEU A 155 -12.31 -1.23 12.44
C LEU A 155 -12.71 0.21 12.83
N ASN A 156 -13.53 0.87 12.03
CA ASN A 156 -13.97 2.24 12.28
C ASN A 156 -14.89 2.35 13.52
N ASN A 157 -15.74 1.34 13.74
CA ASN A 157 -16.68 1.34 14.88
C ASN A 157 -16.03 0.93 16.20
N ASN A 158 -14.90 0.23 16.17
CA ASN A 158 -14.18 -0.22 17.35
C ASN A 158 -12.67 0.02 17.21
N PRO A 159 -12.16 1.19 17.65
CA PRO A 159 -10.73 1.52 17.57
C PRO A 159 -9.80 0.53 18.27
N LYS A 160 -10.32 -0.27 19.21
CA LYS A 160 -9.58 -1.33 19.92
C LYS A 160 -9.86 -2.72 19.36
N TYR A 161 -10.47 -2.84 18.18
CA TYR A 161 -10.85 -4.13 17.60
C TYR A 161 -9.64 -5.05 17.46
N VAL A 162 -8.55 -4.54 16.92
CA VAL A 162 -7.32 -5.34 16.69
C VAL A 162 -6.71 -5.83 18.01
N GLU A 163 -6.62 -4.94 19.01
CA GLU A 163 -6.08 -5.27 20.32
C GLU A 163 -6.96 -6.29 21.07
N SER A 164 -8.26 -6.32 20.80
CA SER A 164 -9.21 -7.26 21.42
C SER A 164 -9.10 -8.69 20.89
N LEU A 165 -8.47 -8.89 19.71
CA LEU A 165 -8.31 -10.21 19.09
C LEU A 165 -7.41 -11.09 19.95
N LYS A 166 -7.85 -12.36 20.14
CA LYS A 166 -7.16 -13.38 20.93
C LYS A 166 -6.66 -14.50 20.02
N LYS A 167 -5.99 -15.50 20.61
CA LYS A 167 -5.48 -16.67 19.88
C LYS A 167 -6.55 -17.42 19.08
N GLU A 168 -7.78 -17.46 19.55
CA GLU A 168 -8.92 -18.05 18.85
C GLU A 168 -9.27 -17.34 17.54
N ASN A 169 -8.84 -16.08 17.38
CA ASN A 169 -9.06 -15.26 16.20
C ASN A 169 -7.86 -15.26 15.22
N LEU A 170 -6.85 -16.09 15.43
CA LEU A 170 -5.62 -16.11 14.61
C LEU A 170 -5.90 -16.32 13.12
N GLU A 171 -6.80 -17.26 12.80
CA GLU A 171 -7.16 -17.54 11.41
C GLU A 171 -7.82 -16.32 10.73
N GLN A 172 -8.74 -15.67 11.45
CA GLN A 172 -9.39 -14.45 10.97
C GLN A 172 -8.37 -13.31 10.76
N LEU A 173 -7.47 -13.13 11.71
CA LEU A 173 -6.43 -12.09 11.64
C LEU A 173 -5.48 -12.35 10.45
N ASN A 174 -5.01 -13.58 10.27
CA ASN A 174 -4.23 -14.00 9.11
C ASN A 174 -4.97 -13.72 7.79
N LYS A 175 -6.26 -14.07 7.73
CA LYS A 175 -7.09 -13.83 6.55
C LYS A 175 -7.19 -12.33 6.22
N MET A 176 -7.37 -11.48 7.23
CA MET A 176 -7.43 -10.02 7.03
C MET A 176 -6.08 -9.48 6.52
N ILE A 177 -4.96 -9.87 7.14
CA ILE A 177 -3.63 -9.42 6.73
C ILE A 177 -3.34 -9.86 5.29
N LYS A 178 -3.54 -11.14 4.98
CA LYS A 178 -3.36 -11.68 3.63
C LYS A 178 -4.21 -10.95 2.61
N TYR A 179 -5.42 -10.58 3.00
CA TYR A 179 -6.31 -9.82 2.13
C TYR A 179 -5.71 -8.47 1.75
N PHE A 180 -5.20 -7.70 2.71
CA PHE A 180 -4.58 -6.40 2.45
C PHE A 180 -3.23 -6.50 1.74
N THR A 181 -2.44 -7.53 2.02
CA THR A 181 -1.08 -7.66 1.47
C THR A 181 -0.99 -8.43 0.16
N GLU A 182 -1.98 -9.26 -0.17
CA GLU A 182 -1.96 -10.10 -1.37
C GLU A 182 -3.19 -9.92 -2.26
N ASN A 183 -4.41 -10.08 -1.71
CA ASN A 183 -5.63 -10.07 -2.53
C ASN A 183 -5.89 -8.70 -3.17
N ILE A 184 -5.79 -7.63 -2.38
CA ILE A 184 -5.93 -6.26 -2.91
C ILE A 184 -4.82 -5.93 -3.91
N VAL A 185 -3.59 -6.38 -3.67
CA VAL A 185 -2.47 -6.23 -4.61
C VAL A 185 -2.80 -6.91 -5.95
N THR A 186 -3.34 -8.12 -5.89
CA THR A 186 -3.75 -8.87 -7.09
C THR A 186 -4.86 -8.16 -7.84
N ALA A 187 -5.93 -7.74 -7.15
CA ALA A 187 -7.04 -7.00 -7.76
C ALA A 187 -6.56 -5.67 -8.38
N LYS A 188 -5.72 -4.92 -7.66
CA LYS A 188 -5.09 -3.70 -8.17
C LYS A 188 -4.29 -3.94 -9.44
N ASN A 189 -3.49 -5.02 -9.48
CA ASN A 189 -2.69 -5.33 -10.65
C ASN A 189 -3.55 -5.74 -11.86
N LYS A 190 -4.64 -6.48 -11.65
CA LYS A 190 -5.62 -6.76 -12.71
C LYS A 190 -6.24 -5.46 -13.25
N PHE A 191 -6.66 -4.57 -12.34
CA PHE A 191 -7.20 -3.25 -12.68
C PHE A 191 -6.17 -2.40 -13.43
N LYS A 192 -4.92 -2.37 -12.96
CA LYS A 192 -3.81 -1.70 -13.61
C LYS A 192 -3.62 -2.18 -15.04
N ASN A 193 -3.54 -3.48 -15.27
CA ASN A 193 -3.31 -4.06 -16.58
C ASN A 193 -4.39 -3.66 -17.59
N LYS A 194 -5.63 -3.47 -17.16
CA LYS A 194 -6.72 -2.99 -18.03
C LYS A 194 -6.58 -1.52 -18.41
N LEU A 195 -6.09 -0.68 -17.50
CA LEU A 195 -6.01 0.76 -17.71
C LEU A 195 -4.64 1.22 -18.27
N ASP A 196 -3.58 0.43 -18.10
CA ASP A 196 -2.21 0.80 -18.51
C ASP A 196 -2.06 0.95 -20.03
N THR A 197 -2.89 0.27 -20.81
CA THR A 197 -2.89 0.36 -22.28
C THR A 197 -3.58 1.62 -22.81
N ILE A 198 -4.28 2.36 -21.94
CA ILE A 198 -5.06 3.53 -22.31
C ILE A 198 -4.25 4.78 -22.00
N THR A 199 -3.92 5.55 -23.03
CA THR A 199 -3.32 6.87 -22.88
C THR A 199 -4.39 7.94 -22.94
N VAL A 200 -4.28 8.92 -22.07
CA VAL A 200 -5.21 10.06 -21.98
C VAL A 200 -4.48 11.37 -22.12
N GLN A 201 -5.16 12.37 -22.67
CA GLN A 201 -4.66 13.72 -22.80
C GLN A 201 -5.55 14.68 -21.99
N GLU A 202 -4.94 15.61 -21.28
CA GLU A 202 -5.70 16.67 -20.62
C GLU A 202 -6.46 17.50 -21.65
N LYS A 203 -7.75 17.74 -21.39
CA LYS A 203 -8.55 18.66 -22.18
C LYS A 203 -8.06 20.07 -21.91
N SER A 204 -7.43 20.70 -22.90
CA SER A 204 -6.95 22.07 -22.79
C SER A 204 -8.10 23.02 -22.47
N LYS A 205 -8.02 23.69 -21.32
CA LYS A 205 -8.95 24.77 -20.94
C LYS A 205 -8.70 26.05 -21.73
N ASN A 206 -7.56 26.16 -22.41
CA ASN A 206 -7.18 27.34 -23.22
C ASN A 206 -6.52 26.89 -24.52
N SER A 207 -7.08 27.31 -25.64
CA SER A 207 -6.66 26.97 -27.00
C SER A 207 -5.27 27.53 -27.43
N LYS A 208 -4.44 28.01 -26.48
CA LYS A 208 -3.14 28.62 -26.76
C LYS A 208 -1.92 27.85 -26.29
N SER A 209 -2.05 26.77 -25.52
CA SER A 209 -0.88 25.94 -25.14
C SER A 209 -0.83 24.65 -25.98
N GLN A 210 0.20 24.53 -26.80
CA GLN A 210 0.46 23.34 -27.65
C GLN A 210 1.02 22.13 -26.89
N ASN A 211 1.23 22.22 -25.57
CA ASN A 211 1.73 21.12 -24.76
C ASN A 211 0.56 20.42 -24.07
N THR A 212 -0.03 19.44 -24.74
CA THR A 212 -0.93 18.47 -24.11
C THR A 212 -0.09 17.39 -23.46
N ASN A 213 -0.12 17.33 -22.11
CA ASN A 213 0.50 16.24 -21.38
C ASN A 213 -0.27 14.95 -21.66
N VAL A 214 0.47 13.91 -22.06
CA VAL A 214 -0.07 12.55 -22.27
C VAL A 214 0.25 11.72 -21.03
N TYR A 215 -0.77 11.12 -20.45
CA TYR A 215 -0.64 10.28 -19.26
C TYR A 215 -1.14 8.87 -19.56
N ASN A 216 -0.62 7.91 -18.81
CA ASN A 216 -1.24 6.60 -18.69
C ASN A 216 -2.49 6.74 -17.80
N LEU A 217 -3.64 6.19 -18.24
CA LEU A 217 -4.92 6.35 -17.55
C LEU A 217 -4.86 5.82 -16.10
N TYR A 218 -4.22 4.67 -15.88
CA TYR A 218 -4.07 4.11 -14.54
C TYR A 218 -3.32 5.06 -13.61
N SER A 219 -2.20 5.61 -14.08
CA SER A 219 -1.39 6.53 -13.27
C SER A 219 -2.16 7.81 -12.94
N TYR A 220 -2.86 8.39 -13.93
CA TYR A 220 -3.69 9.56 -13.73
C TYR A 220 -4.82 9.30 -12.72
N PHE A 221 -5.54 8.19 -12.92
CA PHE A 221 -6.63 7.75 -12.05
C PHE A 221 -6.17 7.56 -10.60
N MET A 222 -5.13 6.76 -10.38
CA MET A 222 -4.65 6.43 -9.02
C MET A 222 -4.03 7.64 -8.30
N GLN A 223 -3.38 8.56 -9.02
CA GLN A 223 -2.90 9.80 -8.43
C GLN A 223 -4.06 10.68 -7.96
N SER A 224 -5.09 10.83 -8.78
CA SER A 224 -6.30 11.59 -8.43
C SER A 224 -7.03 10.96 -7.24
N VAL A 225 -7.23 9.63 -7.24
CA VAL A 225 -7.78 8.87 -6.11
C VAL A 225 -6.99 9.12 -4.83
N GLY A 226 -5.67 8.98 -4.89
CA GLY A 226 -4.80 9.20 -3.72
C GLY A 226 -4.86 10.63 -3.17
N ASN A 227 -4.97 11.64 -4.05
CA ASN A 227 -5.14 13.02 -3.64
C ASN A 227 -6.50 13.24 -2.98
N ASN A 228 -7.57 12.69 -3.55
CA ASN A 228 -8.92 12.81 -2.99
C ASN A 228 -9.02 12.19 -1.59
N ILE A 229 -8.45 11.00 -1.37
CA ILE A 229 -8.43 10.37 -0.06
C ILE A 229 -7.71 11.25 0.97
N ARG A 230 -6.61 11.90 0.60
CA ARG A 230 -5.87 12.82 1.47
C ARG A 230 -6.61 14.12 1.75
N SER A 231 -7.45 14.58 0.82
CA SER A 231 -8.23 15.80 1.00
C SER A 231 -9.54 15.57 1.74
N SER A 232 -10.27 14.50 1.42
CA SER A 232 -11.64 14.29 1.91
C SER A 232 -11.86 13.00 2.70
N GLY A 233 -10.90 12.06 2.63
CA GLY A 233 -11.08 10.70 3.12
C GLY A 233 -11.83 9.78 2.14
N GLU A 234 -12.29 10.29 0.99
CA GLU A 234 -13.07 9.57 -0.01
C GLU A 234 -12.37 9.61 -1.37
N TYR A 235 -12.32 8.49 -2.09
CA TYR A 235 -11.59 8.39 -3.35
C TYR A 235 -12.19 9.22 -4.50
N TYR A 236 -13.49 9.53 -4.46
CA TYR A 236 -14.23 10.24 -5.51
C TYR A 236 -14.47 11.73 -5.23
N ASN A 237 -14.18 12.19 -4.01
CA ASN A 237 -14.42 13.55 -3.57
C ASN A 237 -13.10 14.31 -3.42
N ASN A 238 -12.96 15.44 -4.12
CA ASN A 238 -11.75 16.27 -4.09
C ASN A 238 -11.89 17.51 -3.18
N SER A 239 -12.98 17.65 -2.41
CA SER A 239 -13.17 18.72 -1.46
C SER A 239 -12.25 18.52 -0.25
N GLU A 240 -11.68 19.59 0.28
CA GLU A 240 -10.92 19.51 1.53
C GLU A 240 -11.86 19.35 2.72
N VAL A 241 -11.63 18.33 3.53
CA VAL A 241 -12.39 18.05 4.75
C VAL A 241 -11.43 17.95 5.93
N ILE A 242 -11.52 18.90 6.85
CA ILE A 242 -10.64 18.97 8.03
C ILE A 242 -10.69 17.67 8.83
N GLY A 243 -9.53 17.13 9.16
CA GLY A 243 -9.39 15.89 9.93
C GLY A 243 -9.43 14.61 9.08
N LYS A 244 -9.54 14.72 7.74
CA LYS A 244 -9.51 13.56 6.83
C LYS A 244 -8.15 13.31 6.19
N GLU A 245 -7.23 14.24 6.31
CA GLU A 245 -5.85 14.15 5.82
C GLU A 245 -5.07 12.96 6.38
N ILE A 246 -5.50 12.42 7.53
CA ILE A 246 -4.89 11.24 8.19
C ILE A 246 -5.53 9.91 7.78
N THR A 247 -6.64 9.92 7.03
CA THR A 247 -7.44 8.71 6.73
C THR A 247 -6.61 7.58 6.10
N LEU A 248 -5.70 7.92 5.18
CA LEU A 248 -4.84 6.93 4.54
C LEU A 248 -3.83 6.32 5.53
N VAL A 249 -3.17 7.16 6.32
CA VAL A 249 -2.17 6.69 7.30
C VAL A 249 -2.81 5.92 8.44
N GLU A 250 -4.02 6.26 8.85
CA GLU A 250 -4.78 5.49 9.84
C GLU A 250 -5.06 4.07 9.32
N ARG A 251 -5.49 3.93 8.08
CA ARG A 251 -5.70 2.60 7.47
C ARG A 251 -4.41 1.79 7.38
N ILE A 252 -3.30 2.40 6.95
CA ILE A 252 -2.00 1.73 6.95
C ILE A 252 -1.62 1.31 8.37
N ASN A 253 -1.82 2.19 9.36
CA ASN A 253 -1.52 1.91 10.77
C ASN A 253 -2.37 0.77 11.34
N ASP A 254 -3.63 0.62 10.95
CA ASP A 254 -4.46 -0.50 11.37
C ASP A 254 -3.93 -1.84 10.84
N ILE A 255 -3.39 -1.86 9.62
CA ILE A 255 -2.73 -3.05 9.07
C ILE A 255 -1.42 -3.34 9.81
N VAL A 256 -0.64 -2.32 10.12
CA VAL A 256 0.57 -2.43 10.95
C VAL A 256 0.23 -3.04 12.31
N LYS A 257 -0.84 -2.58 12.97
CA LYS A 257 -1.33 -3.13 14.24
C LYS A 257 -1.78 -4.60 14.08
N MET A 258 -2.47 -4.94 12.99
CA MET A 258 -2.89 -6.33 12.73
C MET A 258 -1.68 -7.25 12.59
N ILE A 259 -0.66 -6.86 11.84
CA ILE A 259 0.57 -7.63 11.67
C ILE A 259 1.28 -7.80 13.02
N ASN A 260 1.45 -6.72 13.78
CA ASN A 260 2.04 -6.79 15.12
C ASN A 260 1.26 -7.72 16.06
N ARG A 261 -0.07 -7.61 16.04
CA ARG A 261 -0.91 -8.46 16.88
C ARG A 261 -0.82 -9.93 16.52
N LEU A 262 -0.72 -10.25 15.23
CA LEU A 262 -0.52 -11.61 14.76
C LEU A 262 0.79 -12.18 15.30
N GLU A 263 1.88 -11.45 15.15
CA GLU A 263 3.20 -11.84 15.63
C GLU A 263 3.22 -12.03 17.16
N GLU A 264 2.59 -11.12 17.91
CA GLU A 264 2.45 -11.27 19.39
C GLU A 264 1.71 -12.54 19.79
N LEU A 265 0.67 -12.92 19.02
CA LEU A 265 -0.15 -14.09 19.32
C LEU A 265 0.50 -15.41 18.89
N GLN A 266 1.32 -15.40 17.83
CA GLN A 266 2.00 -16.57 17.28
C GLN A 266 3.36 -16.83 17.93
N ASN A 267 4.13 -15.77 18.19
CA ASN A 267 5.53 -15.91 18.60
C ASN A 267 5.67 -16.16 20.09
N LYS A 268 6.19 -17.36 20.41
CA LYS A 268 6.73 -17.67 21.74
C LYS A 268 8.16 -17.15 21.92
N ASP A 269 8.90 -16.92 20.85
CA ASP A 269 10.36 -16.72 20.82
C ASP A 269 10.82 -15.29 20.47
N LYS A 270 10.02 -14.26 20.64
CA LYS A 270 10.40 -12.84 20.59
C LYS A 270 11.14 -12.40 19.30
N GLU A 271 10.85 -12.98 18.15
CA GLU A 271 11.36 -12.41 16.90
C GLU A 271 10.74 -11.02 16.65
N ARG A 272 11.55 -10.14 16.04
CA ARG A 272 11.12 -8.76 15.73
C ARG A 272 10.16 -8.76 14.55
N THR A 273 9.00 -8.16 14.72
CA THR A 273 8.11 -7.85 13.60
C THR A 273 8.80 -6.89 12.64
N ARG A 274 8.82 -7.21 11.35
CA ARG A 274 9.46 -6.39 10.31
C ARG A 274 8.45 -6.01 9.26
N ILE A 275 8.21 -4.72 9.13
CA ILE A 275 7.24 -4.16 8.18
C ILE A 275 7.92 -3.13 7.31
N CYS A 276 7.65 -3.19 6.01
CA CYS A 276 8.04 -2.20 5.04
C CYS A 276 6.80 -1.58 4.40
N ILE A 277 6.68 -0.25 4.45
CA ILE A 277 5.64 0.49 3.75
C ILE A 277 6.24 1.01 2.44
N ASP A 278 5.73 0.53 1.31
CA ASP A 278 6.17 0.97 -0.02
C ASP A 278 5.47 2.28 -0.41
N ALA A 279 6.29 3.27 -0.73
CA ALA A 279 5.90 4.54 -1.36
C ALA A 279 5.03 5.48 -0.51
N LEU A 280 5.48 5.83 0.69
CA LEU A 280 4.98 7.03 1.38
C LEU A 280 5.35 8.26 0.55
N ARG A 281 4.38 9.07 0.16
CA ARG A 281 4.62 10.21 -0.75
C ARG A 281 4.42 11.58 -0.11
N ASN A 282 3.75 11.65 1.02
CA ASN A 282 3.46 12.89 1.72
C ASN A 282 4.37 13.01 2.94
N SER A 283 4.93 14.21 3.17
CA SER A 283 5.73 14.50 4.37
C SER A 283 4.96 14.24 5.67
N PHE A 284 3.65 14.47 5.66
CA PHE A 284 2.76 14.18 6.77
C PHE A 284 2.68 12.67 7.08
N GLU A 285 2.58 11.82 6.05
CA GLU A 285 2.60 10.36 6.19
C GLU A 285 3.90 9.88 6.83
N ILE A 286 5.03 10.44 6.39
CA ILE A 286 6.36 10.12 6.92
C ILE A 286 6.44 10.54 8.40
N GLN A 287 5.99 11.75 8.72
CA GLN A 287 6.02 12.27 10.09
C GLN A 287 5.14 11.44 11.02
N TYR A 288 3.94 11.06 10.59
CA TYR A 288 3.03 10.23 11.36
C TYR A 288 3.67 8.92 11.84
N PHE A 289 4.40 8.22 10.94
CA PHE A 289 5.07 6.97 11.30
C PHE A 289 6.40 7.15 12.02
N ARG A 290 7.06 8.30 11.85
CA ARG A 290 8.28 8.63 12.60
C ARG A 290 8.01 8.91 14.08
N ASP A 291 6.89 9.54 14.39
CA ASP A 291 6.58 10.04 15.73
C ASP A 291 5.81 8.99 16.57
N ARG A 292 5.54 7.80 16.02
CA ARG A 292 4.90 6.65 16.72
C ARG A 292 5.84 5.47 16.86
#